data_f6a596bb0249daa5c393dd0fef93895b
#
_entry.id   f6a596bb0249daa5c393dd0fef93895b
#
_cell.length_a   1.000
_cell.length_b   1.000
_cell.length_c   1.000
_cell.angle_alpha   90.00
_cell.angle_beta   90.00
_cell.angle_gamma   90.00
#
_symmetry.space_group_name_H-M   'P 1'
#
loop_
_entity.id
_entity.type
_entity.pdbx_description
1 polymer ?
#
loop_
_entity_poly.entity_id
_entity_poly.type
_entity_poly.pdbx_seq_one_letter_code
_entity_poly.pdbx_strand_id
1 'polypeptide(L)'
;MEIALVQYDIAWEDKPANHDRIEAMLVEAEVPPGAFVLLPELGDTGFSMDIEAVTARDSIEWALELSARRGWTLQVGHAERHADGLGRNCATIVQPDGSVSASYRKIFPMTILGEHRSYGSGEELVLADIGPAVVAPLICYDLRFPELWRIAALEGATIFAIGASWPAERVAYWRHLLVSRAMECQAWVLGCNRVGQDPNLSYSGSSMVVAPDGTVVAEAGSEAMVLRATLDIESGRQFRERFPVLKDARRELLGALKIIRS
;
A
#
# COMPACT_ATOMS: atom_id res chain seq x y z
N MET A 1 15.56 6.77 4.55
CA MET A 1 14.88 6.15 3.37
C MET A 1 13.93 7.17 2.79
N GLU A 2 14.14 7.57 1.53
CA GLU A 2 13.22 8.49 0.83
C GLU A 2 11.96 7.74 0.42
N ILE A 3 10.79 8.37 0.59
CA ILE A 3 9.50 7.82 0.18
C ILE A 3 8.67 8.84 -0.59
N ALA A 4 7.81 8.34 -1.49
CA ALA A 4 6.86 9.14 -2.24
C ALA A 4 5.51 8.41 -2.33
N LEU A 5 4.43 9.04 -1.89
CA LEU A 5 3.06 8.55 -2.02
C LEU A 5 2.36 9.33 -3.12
N VAL A 6 1.86 8.65 -4.14
CA VAL A 6 1.26 9.29 -5.31
C VAL A 6 -0.24 9.37 -5.13
N GLN A 7 -0.73 10.49 -4.64
CA GLN A 7 -2.15 10.79 -4.50
C GLN A 7 -2.69 11.45 -5.76
N TYR A 8 -3.58 10.79 -6.50
CA TYR A 8 -4.10 11.34 -7.76
C TYR A 8 -5.51 10.86 -8.08
N ASP A 9 -6.13 11.54 -9.03
CA ASP A 9 -7.41 11.13 -9.60
C ASP A 9 -7.16 10.09 -10.69
N ILE A 10 -7.59 8.86 -10.42
CA ILE A 10 -7.36 7.71 -11.29
C ILE A 10 -8.35 7.74 -12.45
N ALA A 11 -7.86 7.79 -13.68
CA ALA A 11 -8.66 7.63 -14.88
C ALA A 11 -9.28 6.22 -14.90
N TRP A 12 -10.61 6.16 -14.97
CA TRP A 12 -11.35 4.90 -14.86
C TRP A 12 -11.03 3.94 -16.00
N GLU A 13 -10.51 2.76 -15.65
CA GLU A 13 -10.14 1.66 -16.55
C GLU A 13 -9.15 2.05 -17.69
N ASP A 14 -8.41 3.15 -17.50
CA ASP A 14 -7.45 3.65 -18.50
C ASP A 14 -6.00 3.53 -17.98
N LYS A 15 -5.43 2.33 -18.07
CA LYS A 15 -4.03 2.07 -17.64
C LYS A 15 -3.01 2.99 -18.31
N PRO A 16 -3.01 3.18 -19.67
CA PRO A 16 -2.03 4.07 -20.28
C PRO A 16 -2.07 5.48 -19.73
N ALA A 17 -3.25 6.09 -19.59
CA ALA A 17 -3.38 7.44 -19.03
C ALA A 17 -2.89 7.52 -17.59
N ASN A 18 -3.17 6.49 -16.77
CA ASN A 18 -2.72 6.43 -15.39
C ASN A 18 -1.19 6.23 -15.31
N HIS A 19 -0.61 5.35 -16.12
CA HIS A 19 0.83 5.12 -16.19
C HIS A 19 1.59 6.40 -16.54
N ASP A 20 1.15 7.13 -17.58
CA ASP A 20 1.75 8.40 -18.01
C ASP A 20 1.63 9.46 -16.89
N ARG A 21 0.46 9.54 -16.25
CA ARG A 21 0.22 10.49 -15.15
C ARG A 21 1.09 10.20 -13.94
N ILE A 22 1.20 8.94 -13.51
CA ILE A 22 2.05 8.55 -12.38
C ILE A 22 3.51 8.94 -12.64
N GLU A 23 4.05 8.60 -13.81
CA GLU A 23 5.43 8.93 -14.14
C GLU A 23 5.64 10.45 -14.19
N ALA A 24 4.73 11.20 -14.84
CA ALA A 24 4.82 12.67 -14.92
C ALA A 24 4.84 13.31 -13.53
N MET A 25 3.93 12.91 -12.64
CA MET A 25 3.86 13.44 -11.26
C MET A 25 5.13 13.14 -10.46
N LEU A 26 5.69 11.93 -10.57
CA LEU A 26 6.92 11.56 -9.88
C LEU A 26 8.14 12.33 -10.38
N VAL A 27 8.20 12.58 -11.70
CA VAL A 27 9.26 13.38 -12.31
C VAL A 27 9.13 14.86 -11.91
N GLU A 28 7.93 15.44 -11.96
CA GLU A 28 7.65 16.81 -11.54
C GLU A 28 7.98 17.05 -10.07
N ALA A 29 7.69 16.04 -9.23
CA ALA A 29 8.03 16.07 -7.80
C ALA A 29 9.51 15.80 -7.52
N GLU A 30 10.36 15.64 -8.54
CA GLU A 30 11.81 15.37 -8.41
C GLU A 30 12.11 14.22 -7.45
N VAL A 31 11.35 13.10 -7.56
CA VAL A 31 11.59 11.92 -6.70
C VAL A 31 12.95 11.32 -7.04
N PRO A 32 13.86 11.20 -6.06
CA PRO A 32 15.22 10.73 -6.33
C PRO A 32 15.27 9.22 -6.58
N PRO A 33 16.27 8.73 -7.34
CA PRO A 33 16.58 7.30 -7.41
C PRO A 33 16.81 6.71 -6.00
N GLY A 34 16.42 5.46 -5.81
CA GLY A 34 16.47 4.79 -4.50
C GLY A 34 15.25 5.07 -3.60
N ALA A 35 14.33 5.93 -4.00
CA ALA A 35 13.10 6.16 -3.25
C ALA A 35 12.15 4.95 -3.32
N PHE A 36 11.39 4.73 -2.23
CA PHE A 36 10.26 3.83 -2.21
C PHE A 36 8.99 4.61 -2.59
N VAL A 37 8.35 4.22 -3.68
CA VAL A 37 7.14 4.84 -4.21
C VAL A 37 5.93 3.96 -3.92
N LEU A 38 4.89 4.55 -3.36
CA LEU A 38 3.63 3.86 -3.06
C LEU A 38 2.49 4.44 -3.90
N LEU A 39 1.80 3.56 -4.63
CA LEU A 39 0.61 3.88 -5.40
C LEU A 39 -0.67 3.48 -4.67
N PRO A 40 -1.85 4.06 -5.01
CA PRO A 40 -3.14 3.67 -4.48
C PRO A 40 -3.53 2.23 -4.83
N GLU A 41 -4.57 1.72 -4.18
CA GLU A 41 -5.26 0.47 -4.54
C GLU A 41 -5.79 0.53 -5.97
N LEU A 42 -5.52 -0.53 -6.77
CA LEU A 42 -5.90 -0.59 -8.18
C LEU A 42 -5.54 0.73 -8.89
N GLY A 43 -4.34 1.22 -8.62
CA GLY A 43 -3.90 2.56 -8.96
C GLY A 43 -3.87 2.84 -10.47
N ASP A 44 -3.78 1.82 -11.30
CA ASP A 44 -3.74 2.00 -12.75
C ASP A 44 -5.10 1.82 -13.44
N THR A 45 -6.15 1.41 -12.73
CA THR A 45 -7.48 1.18 -13.30
C THR A 45 -8.64 1.80 -12.52
N GLY A 46 -8.43 2.10 -11.23
CA GLY A 46 -9.51 2.40 -10.31
C GLY A 46 -10.20 1.14 -9.78
N PHE A 47 -11.08 1.34 -8.79
CA PHE A 47 -11.75 0.25 -8.08
C PHE A 47 -12.92 -0.34 -8.90
N SER A 48 -12.60 -0.91 -10.06
CA SER A 48 -13.55 -1.54 -10.97
C SER A 48 -13.79 -3.01 -10.63
N MET A 49 -15.00 -3.47 -10.86
CA MET A 49 -15.43 -4.87 -10.75
C MET A 49 -15.40 -5.61 -12.09
N ASP A 50 -15.06 -4.92 -13.18
CA ASP A 50 -14.86 -5.53 -14.51
C ASP A 50 -13.46 -6.14 -14.60
N ILE A 51 -13.36 -7.42 -14.23
CA ILE A 51 -12.09 -8.14 -14.20
C ILE A 51 -11.45 -8.24 -15.59
N GLU A 52 -12.24 -8.28 -16.66
CA GLU A 52 -11.70 -8.30 -18.02
C GLU A 52 -11.00 -6.99 -18.38
N ALA A 53 -11.65 -5.87 -18.10
CA ALA A 53 -11.09 -4.54 -18.35
C ALA A 53 -9.81 -4.31 -17.53
N VAL A 54 -9.84 -4.58 -16.20
CA VAL A 54 -8.71 -4.29 -15.31
C VAL A 54 -7.53 -5.25 -15.45
N THR A 55 -7.70 -6.41 -16.07
CA THR A 55 -6.61 -7.37 -16.31
C THR A 55 -6.16 -7.46 -17.77
N ALA A 56 -6.66 -6.58 -18.66
CA ALA A 56 -6.39 -6.61 -20.10
C ALA A 56 -4.91 -6.36 -20.46
N ARG A 57 -4.15 -5.69 -19.61
CA ARG A 57 -2.72 -5.42 -19.78
C ARG A 57 -1.97 -5.72 -18.48
N ASP A 58 -0.72 -6.15 -18.59
CA ASP A 58 0.13 -6.42 -17.45
C ASP A 58 0.65 -5.10 -16.82
N SER A 59 0.25 -4.86 -15.57
CA SER A 59 0.67 -3.71 -14.79
C SER A 59 2.10 -3.88 -14.25
N ILE A 60 2.53 -5.12 -14.07
CA ILE A 60 3.84 -5.43 -13.48
C ILE A 60 4.95 -5.23 -14.51
N GLU A 61 4.73 -5.56 -15.78
CA GLU A 61 5.69 -5.28 -16.85
C GLU A 61 6.01 -3.78 -16.90
N TRP A 62 4.98 -2.92 -16.94
CA TRP A 62 5.16 -1.47 -16.87
C TRP A 62 5.90 -1.02 -15.60
N ALA A 63 5.53 -1.58 -14.45
CA ALA A 63 6.15 -1.20 -13.16
C ALA A 63 7.63 -1.56 -13.12
N LEU A 64 8.02 -2.74 -13.64
CA LEU A 64 9.41 -3.18 -13.75
C LEU A 64 10.23 -2.25 -14.67
N GLU A 65 9.66 -1.90 -15.83
CA GLU A 65 10.31 -0.97 -16.75
C GLU A 65 10.51 0.42 -16.14
N LEU A 66 9.48 0.97 -15.47
CA LEU A 66 9.56 2.26 -14.80
C LEU A 66 10.57 2.23 -13.65
N SER A 67 10.53 1.18 -12.83
CA SER A 67 11.45 0.95 -11.72
C SER A 67 12.91 0.93 -12.19
N ALA A 68 13.22 0.14 -13.22
CA ALA A 68 14.57 0.04 -13.77
C ALA A 68 15.04 1.38 -14.39
N ARG A 69 14.16 2.06 -15.13
CA ARG A 69 14.49 3.33 -15.80
C ARG A 69 14.75 4.48 -14.82
N ARG A 70 14.03 4.51 -13.69
CA ARG A 70 14.07 5.61 -12.72
C ARG A 70 14.87 5.31 -11.45
N GLY A 71 15.19 4.04 -11.22
CA GLY A 71 15.87 3.59 -10.00
C GLY A 71 14.97 3.62 -8.77
N TRP A 72 13.65 3.51 -8.92
CA TRP A 72 12.68 3.51 -7.82
C TRP A 72 12.26 2.09 -7.44
N THR A 73 12.07 1.83 -6.14
CA THR A 73 11.30 0.68 -5.68
C THR A 73 9.82 1.07 -5.69
N LEU A 74 8.96 0.34 -6.42
CA LEU A 74 7.55 0.69 -6.59
C LEU A 74 6.66 -0.34 -5.91
N GLN A 75 5.73 0.10 -5.06
CA GLN A 75 4.57 -0.71 -4.67
C GLN A 75 3.37 -0.31 -5.53
N VAL A 76 2.91 -1.21 -6.38
CA VAL A 76 1.84 -1.00 -7.35
C VAL A 76 0.58 -1.72 -6.91
N GLY A 77 -0.55 -1.00 -6.83
CA GLY A 77 -1.88 -1.58 -6.67
C GLY A 77 -2.47 -1.95 -8.03
N HIS A 78 -2.73 -3.22 -8.26
CA HIS A 78 -3.21 -3.73 -9.55
C HIS A 78 -4.14 -4.94 -9.41
N ALA A 79 -4.76 -5.38 -10.52
CA ALA A 79 -5.57 -6.59 -10.58
C ALA A 79 -4.83 -7.70 -11.32
N GLU A 80 -4.94 -8.93 -10.81
CA GLU A 80 -4.54 -10.17 -11.51
C GLU A 80 -5.74 -11.04 -11.79
N ARG A 81 -5.75 -11.75 -12.93
CA ARG A 81 -6.71 -12.83 -13.21
C ARG A 81 -6.24 -14.11 -12.53
N HIS A 82 -7.15 -14.81 -11.87
CA HIS A 82 -6.85 -16.09 -11.21
C HIS A 82 -7.58 -17.27 -11.88
N ALA A 83 -7.09 -18.49 -11.65
CA ALA A 83 -7.59 -19.72 -12.28
C ALA A 83 -9.05 -20.06 -11.91
N ASP A 84 -9.56 -19.55 -10.80
CA ASP A 84 -10.96 -19.71 -10.37
C ASP A 84 -11.95 -18.77 -11.10
N GLY A 85 -11.45 -17.96 -12.03
CA GLY A 85 -12.24 -17.00 -12.81
C GLY A 85 -12.44 -15.65 -12.12
N LEU A 86 -12.06 -15.49 -10.84
CA LEU A 86 -12.10 -14.24 -10.12
C LEU A 86 -10.80 -13.43 -10.34
N GLY A 87 -10.87 -12.13 -10.10
CA GLY A 87 -9.67 -11.30 -9.95
C GLY A 87 -8.99 -11.51 -8.60
N ARG A 88 -7.78 -10.98 -8.47
CA ARG A 88 -7.11 -10.71 -7.19
C ARG A 88 -6.73 -9.25 -7.16
N ASN A 89 -7.10 -8.57 -6.08
CA ASN A 89 -6.68 -7.21 -5.80
C ASN A 89 -5.30 -7.30 -5.15
N CYS A 90 -4.27 -6.79 -5.85
CA CYS A 90 -2.87 -7.06 -5.51
C CYS A 90 -2.11 -5.78 -5.17
N ALA A 91 -1.13 -5.90 -4.28
CA ALA A 91 -0.07 -4.93 -4.04
C ALA A 91 1.28 -5.62 -4.27
N THR A 92 1.95 -5.25 -5.35
CA THR A 92 3.22 -5.87 -5.75
C THR A 92 4.36 -4.86 -5.62
N ILE A 93 5.45 -5.28 -4.99
CA ILE A 93 6.68 -4.48 -4.85
C ILE A 93 7.69 -4.95 -5.89
N VAL A 94 8.07 -4.04 -6.79
CA VAL A 94 9.11 -4.26 -7.80
C VAL A 94 10.34 -3.41 -7.49
N GLN A 95 11.54 -3.92 -7.83
CA GLN A 95 12.80 -3.26 -7.59
C GLN A 95 13.53 -2.87 -8.89
N PRO A 96 14.46 -1.90 -8.83
CA PRO A 96 15.20 -1.43 -10.02
C PRO A 96 16.05 -2.48 -10.72
N ASP A 97 16.39 -3.56 -10.03
CA ASP A 97 17.14 -4.70 -10.59
C ASP A 97 16.28 -5.67 -11.41
N GLY A 98 14.99 -5.38 -11.56
CA GLY A 98 14.03 -6.21 -12.28
C GLY A 98 13.42 -7.33 -11.43
N SER A 99 13.67 -7.36 -10.13
CA SER A 99 13.07 -8.35 -9.23
C SER A 99 11.70 -7.91 -8.71
N VAL A 100 10.85 -8.90 -8.42
CA VAL A 100 9.62 -8.75 -7.64
C VAL A 100 9.90 -9.20 -6.21
N SER A 101 9.94 -8.26 -5.28
CA SER A 101 10.24 -8.56 -3.86
C SER A 101 9.04 -9.09 -3.10
N ALA A 102 7.84 -8.69 -3.46
CA ALA A 102 6.61 -9.14 -2.82
C ALA A 102 5.43 -9.02 -3.78
N SER A 103 4.48 -9.95 -3.69
CA SER A 103 3.15 -9.83 -4.29
C SER A 103 2.11 -10.24 -3.25
N TYR A 104 1.43 -9.27 -2.70
CA TYR A 104 0.38 -9.44 -1.70
C TYR A 104 -0.99 -9.40 -2.38
N ARG A 105 -1.85 -10.35 -2.05
CA ARG A 105 -3.26 -10.40 -2.47
C ARG A 105 -4.13 -10.01 -1.29
N LYS A 106 -5.02 -9.05 -1.49
CA LYS A 106 -5.93 -8.53 -0.47
C LYS A 106 -6.65 -9.66 0.26
N ILE A 107 -6.48 -9.74 1.59
CA ILE A 107 -7.08 -10.80 2.41
C ILE A 107 -8.56 -10.52 2.66
N PHE A 108 -8.93 -9.24 2.82
CA PHE A 108 -10.30 -8.84 3.12
C PHE A 108 -10.96 -8.05 1.99
N PRO A 109 -11.51 -8.70 0.92
CA PRO A 109 -12.36 -8.02 -0.04
C PRO A 109 -13.59 -7.41 0.64
N MET A 110 -13.97 -6.19 0.23
CA MET A 110 -15.04 -5.43 0.88
C MET A 110 -16.43 -5.93 0.45
N THR A 111 -17.14 -6.59 1.36
CA THR A 111 -18.46 -7.19 1.07
C THR A 111 -19.55 -6.15 0.79
N ILE A 112 -19.52 -5.01 1.49
CA ILE A 112 -20.53 -3.93 1.34
C ILE A 112 -20.58 -3.36 -0.06
N LEU A 113 -19.41 -3.26 -0.75
CA LEU A 113 -19.32 -2.80 -2.15
C LEU A 113 -19.36 -3.95 -3.15
N GLY A 114 -19.55 -5.19 -2.69
CA GLY A 114 -19.63 -6.36 -3.58
C GLY A 114 -18.28 -6.86 -4.12
N GLU A 115 -17.15 -6.31 -3.67
CA GLU A 115 -15.80 -6.68 -4.13
C GLU A 115 -15.58 -8.19 -4.12
N HIS A 116 -16.03 -8.90 -3.07
CA HIS A 116 -15.90 -10.35 -2.90
C HIS A 116 -16.57 -11.18 -4.03
N ARG A 117 -17.39 -10.58 -4.88
CA ARG A 117 -18.03 -11.26 -6.02
C ARG A 117 -17.15 -11.25 -7.27
N SER A 118 -16.27 -10.25 -7.37
CA SER A 118 -15.35 -10.08 -8.50
C SER A 118 -13.91 -10.44 -8.11
N TYR A 119 -13.50 -10.19 -6.86
CA TYR A 119 -12.16 -10.47 -6.36
C TYR A 119 -12.18 -11.51 -5.25
N GLY A 120 -11.41 -12.57 -5.43
CA GLY A 120 -11.18 -13.58 -4.40
C GLY A 120 -10.20 -13.09 -3.32
N SER A 121 -10.36 -13.62 -2.11
CA SER A 121 -9.48 -13.34 -0.98
C SER A 121 -8.08 -13.90 -1.18
N GLY A 122 -7.06 -13.17 -0.68
CA GLY A 122 -5.75 -13.72 -0.40
C GLY A 122 -5.76 -14.53 0.90
N GLU A 123 -4.71 -15.33 1.10
CA GLU A 123 -4.57 -16.20 2.28
C GLU A 123 -3.22 -16.00 2.99
N GLU A 124 -2.36 -15.11 2.48
CA GLU A 124 -0.98 -14.99 2.90
C GLU A 124 -0.63 -13.54 3.23
N LEU A 125 0.04 -13.34 4.39
CA LEU A 125 0.77 -12.11 4.65
C LEU A 125 2.16 -12.21 4.01
N VAL A 126 2.58 -11.14 3.34
CA VAL A 126 3.87 -11.08 2.66
C VAL A 126 4.71 -9.98 3.29
N LEU A 127 5.98 -10.25 3.53
CA LEU A 127 6.97 -9.29 4.01
C LEU A 127 8.10 -9.22 2.99
N ALA A 128 8.52 -8.00 2.63
CA ALA A 128 9.62 -7.75 1.71
C ALA A 128 10.80 -7.08 2.44
N ASP A 129 12.00 -7.60 2.29
CA ASP A 129 13.22 -6.95 2.75
C ASP A 129 13.62 -5.87 1.72
N ILE A 130 13.47 -4.59 2.07
CA ILE A 130 13.79 -3.43 1.23
C ILE A 130 14.89 -2.61 1.89
N GLY A 131 16.13 -2.91 1.54
CA GLY A 131 17.29 -2.27 2.16
C GLY A 131 17.29 -2.45 3.68
N PRO A 132 17.25 -1.35 4.48
CA PRO A 132 17.29 -1.44 5.95
C PRO A 132 15.92 -1.76 6.59
N ALA A 133 14.85 -1.88 5.80
CA ALA A 133 13.48 -2.00 6.28
C ALA A 133 12.83 -3.32 5.85
N VAL A 134 11.89 -3.80 6.65
CA VAL A 134 10.97 -4.88 6.31
C VAL A 134 9.60 -4.27 6.05
N VAL A 135 9.13 -4.36 4.81
CA VAL A 135 7.87 -3.75 4.36
C VAL A 135 6.76 -4.79 4.32
N ALA A 136 5.62 -4.49 4.94
CA ALA A 136 4.38 -5.24 4.82
C ALA A 136 3.43 -4.48 3.87
N PRO A 137 3.23 -4.93 2.61
CA PRO A 137 2.22 -4.37 1.73
C PRO A 137 0.83 -4.79 2.19
N LEU A 138 -0.10 -3.83 2.25
CA LEU A 138 -1.51 -4.05 2.56
C LEU A 138 -2.40 -3.23 1.62
N ILE A 139 -3.71 -3.53 1.60
CA ILE A 139 -4.65 -2.88 0.69
C ILE A 139 -5.90 -2.41 1.43
N CYS A 140 -6.15 -1.11 1.44
CA CYS A 140 -7.41 -0.43 1.73
C CYS A 140 -8.18 -1.02 2.93
N TYR A 141 -9.15 -1.89 2.70
CA TYR A 141 -10.02 -2.46 3.72
C TYR A 141 -9.29 -3.29 4.78
N ASP A 142 -8.08 -3.81 4.46
CA ASP A 142 -7.20 -4.50 5.42
C ASP A 142 -6.82 -3.60 6.61
N LEU A 143 -6.91 -2.27 6.45
CA LEU A 143 -6.70 -1.31 7.54
C LEU A 143 -7.64 -1.53 8.73
N ARG A 144 -8.82 -2.10 8.50
CA ARG A 144 -9.82 -2.35 9.55
C ARG A 144 -9.54 -3.58 10.40
N PHE A 145 -8.61 -4.43 9.99
CA PHE A 145 -8.33 -5.72 10.60
C PHE A 145 -6.97 -5.71 11.31
N PRO A 146 -6.93 -5.32 12.60
CA PRO A 146 -5.67 -5.15 13.35
C PRO A 146 -4.84 -6.43 13.46
N GLU A 147 -5.46 -7.59 13.25
CA GLU A 147 -4.83 -8.89 13.31
C GLU A 147 -3.68 -9.01 12.30
N LEU A 148 -3.90 -8.58 11.04
CA LEU A 148 -2.88 -8.60 10.00
C LEU A 148 -1.66 -7.76 10.41
N TRP A 149 -1.92 -6.57 10.91
CA TRP A 149 -0.91 -5.60 11.31
C TRP A 149 -0.08 -6.14 12.47
N ARG A 150 -0.76 -6.67 13.49
CA ARG A 150 -0.08 -7.22 14.68
C ARG A 150 0.78 -8.41 14.31
N ILE A 151 0.30 -9.33 13.49
CA ILE A 151 1.06 -10.50 13.05
C ILE A 151 2.29 -10.06 12.24
N ALA A 152 2.12 -9.19 11.24
CA ALA A 152 3.25 -8.69 10.45
C ALA A 152 4.29 -7.95 11.32
N ALA A 153 3.87 -7.14 12.30
CA ALA A 153 4.78 -6.46 13.23
C ALA A 153 5.59 -7.45 14.08
N LEU A 154 4.96 -8.53 14.55
CA LEU A 154 5.61 -9.59 15.31
C LEU A 154 6.59 -10.42 14.46
N GLU A 155 6.36 -10.49 13.15
CA GLU A 155 7.27 -11.12 12.20
C GLU A 155 8.34 -10.16 11.65
N GLY A 156 8.42 -8.94 12.20
CA GLY A 156 9.52 -8.03 11.95
C GLY A 156 9.23 -6.88 11.00
N ALA A 157 7.98 -6.70 10.52
CA ALA A 157 7.65 -5.54 9.70
C ALA A 157 7.99 -4.23 10.44
N THR A 158 8.74 -3.35 9.78
CA THR A 158 9.13 -2.02 10.27
C THR A 158 8.42 -0.90 9.52
N ILE A 159 7.87 -1.21 8.34
CA ILE A 159 7.06 -0.33 7.52
C ILE A 159 5.79 -1.07 7.10
N PHE A 160 4.65 -0.43 7.23
CA PHE A 160 3.40 -0.85 6.59
C PHE A 160 3.09 0.12 5.46
N ALA A 161 2.97 -0.41 4.24
CA ALA A 161 2.66 0.37 3.05
C ALA A 161 1.28 -0.03 2.52
N ILE A 162 0.29 0.86 2.67
CA ILE A 162 -1.10 0.58 2.32
C ILE A 162 -1.60 1.53 1.23
N GLY A 163 -1.91 0.98 0.05
CA GLY A 163 -2.60 1.67 -1.03
C GLY A 163 -4.11 1.54 -0.88
N ALA A 164 -4.86 2.61 -1.16
CA ALA A 164 -6.30 2.64 -0.94
C ALA A 164 -7.08 3.43 -1.99
N SER A 165 -8.34 2.98 -2.19
CA SER A 165 -9.46 3.75 -2.73
C SER A 165 -10.47 3.99 -1.60
N TRP A 166 -10.08 4.80 -0.61
CA TRP A 166 -10.85 5.02 0.62
C TRP A 166 -11.81 6.19 0.44
N PRO A 167 -13.14 5.95 0.53
CA PRO A 167 -14.15 6.98 0.22
C PRO A 167 -14.09 8.19 1.15
N ALA A 168 -14.42 9.38 0.60
CA ALA A 168 -14.39 10.65 1.30
C ALA A 168 -15.28 10.67 2.57
N GLU A 169 -16.45 10.06 2.52
CA GLU A 169 -17.37 9.98 3.67
C GLU A 169 -16.82 9.20 4.88
N ARG A 170 -15.74 8.44 4.68
CA ARG A 170 -15.07 7.64 5.71
C ARG A 170 -13.63 8.06 5.96
N VAL A 171 -13.20 9.22 5.46
CA VAL A 171 -11.79 9.68 5.58
C VAL A 171 -11.36 9.88 7.03
N ALA A 172 -12.27 10.24 7.95
CA ALA A 172 -11.94 10.33 9.37
C ALA A 172 -11.48 8.99 9.96
N TYR A 173 -12.10 7.87 9.54
CA TYR A 173 -11.63 6.53 9.97
C TYR A 173 -10.25 6.21 9.40
N TRP A 174 -9.98 6.57 8.14
CA TRP A 174 -8.69 6.39 7.50
C TRP A 174 -7.57 6.98 8.35
N ARG A 175 -7.68 8.26 8.68
CA ARG A 175 -6.70 8.98 9.46
C ARG A 175 -6.46 8.37 10.84
N HIS A 176 -7.53 8.11 11.60
CA HIS A 176 -7.41 7.57 12.96
C HIS A 176 -6.83 6.15 12.96
N LEU A 177 -7.22 5.31 12.01
CA LEU A 177 -6.72 3.95 11.92
C LEU A 177 -5.23 3.91 11.55
N LEU A 178 -4.77 4.73 10.61
CA LEU A 178 -3.33 4.78 10.27
C LEU A 178 -2.48 5.14 11.48
N VAL A 179 -2.89 6.16 12.24
CA VAL A 179 -2.18 6.56 13.48
C VAL A 179 -2.22 5.43 14.52
N SER A 180 -3.37 4.81 14.74
CA SER A 180 -3.49 3.67 15.67
C SER A 180 -2.59 2.51 15.27
N ARG A 181 -2.56 2.15 13.98
CA ARG A 181 -1.71 1.06 13.48
C ARG A 181 -0.22 1.35 13.69
N ALA A 182 0.22 2.59 13.46
CA ALA A 182 1.60 2.98 13.71
C ALA A 182 1.98 2.78 15.18
N MET A 183 1.15 3.25 16.12
CA MET A 183 1.40 3.12 17.55
C MET A 183 1.34 1.66 18.03
N GLU A 184 0.32 0.91 17.63
CA GLU A 184 0.13 -0.49 18.03
C GLU A 184 1.26 -1.40 17.55
N CYS A 185 1.73 -1.16 16.32
CA CYS A 185 2.76 -1.97 15.67
C CYS A 185 4.17 -1.41 15.89
N GLN A 186 4.27 -0.20 16.47
CA GLN A 186 5.54 0.51 16.63
C GLN A 186 6.34 0.53 15.32
N ALA A 187 5.66 0.86 14.22
CA ALA A 187 6.19 0.83 12.86
C ALA A 187 5.81 2.09 12.09
N TRP A 188 6.57 2.42 11.06
CA TRP A 188 6.19 3.43 10.09
C TRP A 188 4.94 2.97 9.32
N VAL A 189 3.99 3.88 9.13
CA VAL A 189 2.79 3.62 8.32
C VAL A 189 2.73 4.62 7.18
N LEU A 190 2.69 4.10 5.97
CA LEU A 190 2.56 4.82 4.71
C LEU A 190 1.16 4.54 4.16
N GLY A 191 0.26 5.51 4.25
CA GLY A 191 -1.09 5.38 3.71
C GLY A 191 -1.22 6.23 2.44
N CYS A 192 -1.37 5.60 1.28
CA CYS A 192 -1.57 6.27 -0.01
C CYS A 192 -3.02 6.09 -0.45
N ASN A 193 -3.79 7.17 -0.46
CA ASN A 193 -5.17 7.18 -0.93
C ASN A 193 -5.30 7.98 -2.24
N ARG A 194 -6.27 7.65 -3.07
CA ARG A 194 -6.61 8.43 -4.26
C ARG A 194 -7.45 9.67 -3.93
N VAL A 195 -7.54 10.61 -4.86
CA VAL A 195 -8.52 11.71 -4.91
C VAL A 195 -9.47 11.53 -6.10
N GLY A 196 -10.40 12.47 -6.29
CA GLY A 196 -11.30 12.54 -7.44
C GLY A 196 -12.54 11.66 -7.27
N GLN A 197 -13.01 11.10 -8.36
CA GLN A 197 -14.25 10.33 -8.41
C GLN A 197 -14.10 9.07 -9.25
N ASP A 198 -14.91 8.07 -8.96
CA ASP A 198 -15.22 6.97 -9.87
C ASP A 198 -16.75 6.96 -10.15
N PRO A 199 -17.29 6.05 -10.95
CA PRO A 199 -18.72 6.01 -11.22
C PRO A 199 -19.63 5.91 -9.99
N ASN A 200 -19.10 5.49 -8.83
CA ASN A 200 -19.89 5.17 -7.65
C ASN A 200 -19.54 6.03 -6.42
N LEU A 201 -18.29 6.48 -6.31
CA LEU A 201 -17.75 7.05 -5.07
C LEU A 201 -16.87 8.29 -5.34
N SER A 202 -16.79 9.16 -4.31
CA SER A 202 -15.86 10.29 -4.27
C SER A 202 -14.75 10.03 -3.27
N TYR A 203 -13.54 10.57 -3.54
CA TYR A 203 -12.33 10.36 -2.77
C TYR A 203 -11.67 11.71 -2.45
N SER A 204 -11.25 11.88 -1.21
CA SER A 204 -10.69 13.14 -0.69
C SER A 204 -9.21 13.04 -0.29
N GLY A 205 -8.50 12.01 -0.75
CA GLY A 205 -7.07 11.88 -0.48
C GLY A 205 -6.75 11.63 0.99
N SER A 206 -6.05 12.56 1.63
CA SER A 206 -5.50 12.41 2.98
C SER A 206 -4.47 11.27 3.07
N SER A 207 -3.62 11.14 2.04
CA SER A 207 -2.44 10.29 2.11
C SER A 207 -1.54 10.75 3.25
N MET A 208 -0.91 9.81 3.95
CA MET A 208 -0.26 10.13 5.22
C MET A 208 0.97 9.28 5.48
N VAL A 209 1.95 9.88 6.15
CA VAL A 209 3.13 9.22 6.71
C VAL A 209 3.09 9.35 8.21
N VAL A 210 3.07 8.22 8.92
CA VAL A 210 2.99 8.19 10.38
C VAL A 210 4.21 7.48 10.95
N ALA A 211 4.86 8.11 11.94
CA ALA A 211 5.99 7.53 12.65
C ALA A 211 5.55 6.46 13.68
N PRO A 212 6.47 5.60 14.15
CA PRO A 212 6.17 4.50 15.07
C PRO A 212 5.54 4.92 16.42
N ASP A 213 5.68 6.16 16.81
CA ASP A 213 5.08 6.76 18.03
C ASP A 213 3.70 7.37 17.79
N GLY A 214 3.19 7.32 16.53
CA GLY A 214 1.93 7.91 16.14
C GLY A 214 2.02 9.35 15.63
N THR A 215 3.22 9.95 15.61
CA THR A 215 3.43 11.30 15.05
C THR A 215 3.14 11.30 13.56
N VAL A 216 2.27 12.20 13.11
CA VAL A 216 2.02 12.43 11.68
C VAL A 216 3.17 13.29 11.14
N VAL A 217 4.03 12.68 10.32
CA VAL A 217 5.21 13.33 9.74
C VAL A 217 4.84 14.16 8.51
N ALA A 218 3.93 13.62 7.70
CA ALA A 218 3.41 14.30 6.52
C ALA A 218 1.96 13.86 6.26
N GLU A 219 1.14 14.78 5.80
CA GLU A 219 -0.27 14.53 5.46
C GLU A 219 -0.65 15.37 4.23
N ALA A 220 -1.24 14.74 3.23
CA ALA A 220 -1.76 15.41 2.04
C ALA A 220 -3.18 15.94 2.30
N GLY A 221 -3.55 17.01 1.60
CA GLY A 221 -4.94 17.49 1.53
C GLY A 221 -5.78 16.68 0.55
N SER A 222 -6.75 17.37 -0.09
CA SER A 222 -7.68 16.78 -1.05
C SER A 222 -7.24 16.91 -2.52
N GLU A 223 -6.10 17.52 -2.77
CA GLU A 223 -5.57 17.74 -4.11
C GLU A 223 -4.66 16.60 -4.58
N ALA A 224 -4.55 16.42 -5.90
CA ALA A 224 -3.57 15.51 -6.48
C ALA A 224 -2.15 16.02 -6.20
N MET A 225 -1.30 15.16 -5.63
CA MET A 225 0.09 15.50 -5.32
C MET A 225 0.95 14.26 -5.08
N VAL A 226 2.26 14.42 -5.13
CA VAL A 226 3.21 13.46 -4.58
C VAL A 226 3.62 13.91 -3.18
N LEU A 227 3.18 13.17 -2.16
CA LEU A 227 3.57 13.43 -0.78
C LEU A 227 4.93 12.78 -0.52
N ARG A 228 5.95 13.58 -0.26
CA ARG A 228 7.32 13.12 0.00
C ARG A 228 7.67 13.22 1.47
N ALA A 229 8.44 12.25 1.97
CA ALA A 229 9.04 12.30 3.30
C ALA A 229 10.31 11.44 3.36
N THR A 230 11.14 11.69 4.37
CA THR A 230 12.30 10.87 4.70
C THR A 230 12.06 10.10 5.98
N LEU A 231 12.17 8.76 5.94
CA LEU A 231 12.02 7.92 7.12
C LEU A 231 13.38 7.69 7.78
N ASP A 232 13.46 7.97 9.08
CA ASP A 232 14.56 7.53 9.92
C ASP A 232 14.26 6.12 10.47
N ILE A 233 14.67 5.10 9.71
CA ILE A 233 14.41 3.69 10.05
C ILE A 233 15.08 3.31 11.38
N GLU A 234 16.26 3.88 11.66
CA GLU A 234 17.00 3.57 12.87
C GLU A 234 16.29 4.13 14.11
N SER A 235 15.73 5.34 14.04
CA SER A 235 14.94 5.90 15.14
C SER A 235 13.73 5.03 15.49
N GLY A 236 13.07 4.45 14.50
CA GLY A 236 11.96 3.51 14.70
C GLY A 236 12.42 2.22 15.42
N ARG A 237 13.60 1.69 15.06
CA ARG A 237 14.21 0.53 15.73
C ARG A 237 14.53 0.85 17.19
N GLN A 238 15.18 1.97 17.45
CA GLN A 238 15.49 2.45 18.81
C GLN A 238 14.23 2.69 19.65
N PHE A 239 13.15 3.15 19.03
CA PHE A 239 11.86 3.30 19.72
C PHE A 239 11.34 1.94 20.21
N ARG A 240 11.37 0.88 19.37
CA ARG A 240 11.00 -0.48 19.77
C ARG A 240 11.87 -1.05 20.89
N GLU A 241 13.17 -0.73 20.88
CA GLU A 241 14.10 -1.18 21.92
C GLU A 241 13.82 -0.52 23.27
N ARG A 242 13.54 0.78 23.27
CA ARG A 242 13.24 1.56 24.50
C ARG A 242 11.89 1.21 25.11
N PHE A 243 10.91 0.85 24.28
CA PHE A 243 9.56 0.50 24.71
C PHE A 243 9.08 -0.77 24.02
N PRO A 244 9.53 -1.96 24.47
CA PRO A 244 9.43 -3.21 23.70
C PRO A 244 8.05 -3.89 23.83
N VAL A 245 6.94 -3.21 23.55
CA VAL A 245 5.55 -3.71 23.67
C VAL A 245 5.32 -4.99 22.86
N LEU A 246 5.97 -5.12 21.70
CA LEU A 246 5.82 -6.31 20.87
C LEU A 246 6.39 -7.58 21.50
N LYS A 247 7.33 -7.46 22.47
CA LYS A 247 7.88 -8.61 23.21
C LYS A 247 6.89 -9.19 24.23
N ASP A 248 5.94 -8.36 24.70
CA ASP A 248 4.92 -8.77 25.66
C ASP A 248 3.72 -9.44 24.97
N ALA A 249 3.69 -9.47 23.64
CA ALA A 249 2.60 -10.04 22.89
C ALA A 249 2.58 -11.57 23.03
N ARG A 250 1.41 -12.09 23.38
CA ARG A 250 1.16 -13.53 23.53
C ARG A 250 0.73 -14.10 22.18
N ARG A 251 1.72 -14.56 21.40
CA ARG A 251 1.52 -15.06 20.03
C ARG A 251 0.55 -16.25 19.96
N GLU A 252 0.56 -17.09 20.97
CA GLU A 252 -0.30 -18.26 21.06
C GLU A 252 -1.80 -17.92 21.15
N LEU A 253 -2.14 -16.66 21.41
CA LEU A 253 -3.52 -16.15 21.41
C LEU A 253 -3.96 -15.59 20.06
N LEU A 254 -3.04 -15.44 19.09
CA LEU A 254 -3.35 -14.99 17.74
C LEU A 254 -3.75 -16.18 16.87
N GLY A 255 -4.69 -15.96 15.94
CA GLY A 255 -5.08 -16.98 14.97
C GLY A 255 -3.92 -17.42 14.07
N ALA A 256 -4.07 -18.56 13.40
CA ALA A 256 -3.08 -19.06 12.47
C ALA A 256 -3.19 -18.32 11.12
N LEU A 257 -2.16 -17.57 10.74
CA LEU A 257 -1.99 -16.98 9.41
C LEU A 257 -0.68 -17.49 8.81
N LYS A 258 -0.71 -17.82 7.52
CA LYS A 258 0.48 -18.18 6.77
C LYS A 258 1.24 -16.90 6.40
N ILE A 259 2.54 -16.87 6.69
CA ILE A 259 3.43 -15.75 6.38
C ILE A 259 4.42 -16.20 5.33
N ILE A 260 4.56 -15.43 4.27
CA ILE A 260 5.60 -15.59 3.25
C ILE A 260 6.53 -14.38 3.35
N ARG A 261 7.82 -14.66 3.48
CA ARG A 261 8.89 -13.66 3.43
C ARG A 261 9.72 -13.87 2.18
N SER A 262 9.91 -12.83 1.39
CA SER A 262 10.69 -12.76 0.16
C SER A 262 11.95 -11.90 0.35
#